data_f039b34f82b22fc3ce5451c00052ec12
#
_entry.id   f039b34f82b22fc3ce5451c00052ec12
#
_cell.length_a   1.000
_cell.length_b   1.000
_cell.length_c   1.000
_cell.angle_alpha   90.00
_cell.angle_beta   90.00
_cell.angle_gamma   90.00
#
_symmetry.space_group_name_H-M   'P 1'
#
loop_
_entity.id
_entity.type
_entity.pdbx_description
1 polymer ?
#
loop_
_entity_poly.entity_id
_entity_poly.type
_entity_poly.pdbx_seq_one_letter_code
_entity_poly.pdbx_strand_id
1 'polypeptide(L)'
;MISSDKRRSIYMLLIFLNFLCVVISCFSSIWIIDQLHLLRFYAKRQLPEYYFLVFLAWFIAFVYLFPYEEIFQKRFFKNSFLIFRQNLVFAVAMSVLMMVTRNSMMESRYTFFSMIIINTFLMEVSTVLFKRYVVRYYNKRKHAVQVGIATTSDFAREAIDEIKSDWDRKIFGICILDKDMKGQKIGNVPVAANKDDFEEWVRVQALDEVVLYLEPYNPSNRINIQQIVEMLEDMGVTVHLNILSLDDFADYNKQVSYFSGHPMLTVSQNIQDYRALIIKRIMDIIGSVVGLVIAIPIIALVAIPLLVESRGGLFFKQKRVGLNGRYFYIYKLRSMYADAEEKKKELQDQNVMQGNMFKMEHDPRVTKVGRFIRRTSIDELPQFFNVLKGDMSLVGTRPPTVDEFKQYQDHHKRRLSMKPGITGLWQVSGRSSITDFEQIVRLDLQYIDNWSLWMDVKILCRTLVVVFKKTGAE
;
A
#
# COMPACT_ATOMS: atom_id res chain seq x y z
N MET A 1 -3.37 -6.24 9.08
CA MET A 1 -3.36 -4.81 9.47
C MET A 1 -3.22 -3.86 8.30
N ILE A 2 -2.31 -4.09 7.35
CA ILE A 2 -2.21 -3.31 6.10
C ILE A 2 -3.58 -3.23 5.38
N SER A 3 -4.41 -4.27 5.46
CA SER A 3 -5.74 -4.32 4.85
C SER A 3 -6.77 -3.46 5.59
N SER A 4 -6.85 -3.50 6.92
CA SER A 4 -7.78 -2.68 7.70
C SER A 4 -7.50 -1.18 7.54
N ASP A 5 -6.23 -0.85 7.47
CA ASP A 5 -5.76 0.52 7.35
C ASP A 5 -5.89 1.07 5.92
N LYS A 6 -5.68 0.24 4.90
CA LYS A 6 -6.02 0.59 3.51
C LYS A 6 -7.52 0.84 3.36
N ARG A 7 -8.36 0.01 3.99
CA ARG A 7 -9.81 0.21 4.01
C ARG A 7 -10.18 1.56 4.64
N ARG A 8 -9.60 1.89 5.80
CA ARG A 8 -9.80 3.19 6.44
C ARG A 8 -9.47 4.37 5.53
N SER A 9 -8.37 4.29 4.72
CA SER A 9 -8.07 5.38 3.76
C SER A 9 -9.09 5.54 2.68
N ILE A 10 -9.54 4.42 2.15
CA ILE A 10 -10.55 4.44 1.11
C ILE A 10 -11.82 5.06 1.66
N TYR A 11 -12.17 4.74 2.91
CA TYR A 11 -13.29 5.37 3.59
C TYR A 11 -13.05 6.85 3.88
N MET A 12 -11.86 7.24 4.33
CA MET A 12 -11.51 8.65 4.51
C MET A 12 -11.57 9.44 3.20
N LEU A 13 -11.11 8.85 2.11
CA LEU A 13 -11.21 9.46 0.79
C LEU A 13 -12.67 9.60 0.34
N LEU A 14 -13.52 8.61 0.63
CA LEU A 14 -14.94 8.70 0.35
C LEU A 14 -15.64 9.79 1.20
N ILE A 15 -15.27 9.91 2.48
CA ILE A 15 -15.75 10.99 3.35
C ILE A 15 -15.36 12.35 2.80
N PHE A 16 -14.09 12.51 2.39
CA PHE A 16 -13.62 13.73 1.76
C PHE A 16 -14.35 14.04 0.44
N LEU A 17 -14.60 13.02 -0.37
CA LEU A 17 -15.37 13.16 -1.61
C LEU A 17 -16.81 13.60 -1.32
N ASN A 18 -17.45 13.03 -0.30
CA ASN A 18 -18.79 13.44 0.13
C ASN A 18 -18.81 14.89 0.67
N PHE A 19 -17.79 15.30 1.40
CA PHE A 19 -17.63 16.69 1.79
C PHE A 19 -17.52 17.63 0.59
N LEU A 20 -16.72 17.26 -0.42
CA LEU A 20 -16.63 18.02 -1.67
C LEU A 20 -17.98 18.11 -2.39
N CYS A 21 -18.79 17.05 -2.39
CA CYS A 21 -20.13 17.09 -2.96
C CYS A 21 -21.02 18.14 -2.24
N VAL A 22 -20.94 18.22 -0.92
CA VAL A 22 -21.67 19.24 -0.15
C VAL A 22 -21.19 20.65 -0.50
N VAL A 23 -19.88 20.86 -0.59
CA VAL A 23 -19.30 22.15 -0.97
C VAL A 23 -19.76 22.56 -2.37
N ILE A 24 -19.62 21.66 -3.35
CA ILE A 24 -20.02 21.91 -4.73
C ILE A 24 -21.53 22.19 -4.83
N SER A 25 -22.36 21.40 -4.15
CA SER A 25 -23.82 21.60 -4.14
C SER A 25 -24.21 22.94 -3.53
N CYS A 26 -23.52 23.36 -2.47
CA CYS A 26 -23.74 24.64 -1.82
C CYS A 26 -23.45 25.80 -2.78
N PHE A 27 -22.26 25.82 -3.39
CA PHE A 27 -21.88 26.87 -4.33
C PHE A 27 -22.75 26.87 -5.58
N SER A 28 -23.02 25.68 -6.14
CA SER A 28 -23.86 25.54 -7.34
C SER A 28 -25.29 26.02 -7.10
N SER A 29 -25.88 25.67 -5.94
CA SER A 29 -27.25 26.11 -5.61
C SER A 29 -27.34 27.62 -5.46
N ILE A 30 -26.38 28.24 -4.77
CA ILE A 30 -26.34 29.70 -4.60
C ILE A 30 -26.16 30.38 -5.97
N TRP A 31 -25.25 29.90 -6.79
CA TRP A 31 -24.98 30.45 -8.11
C TRP A 31 -26.22 30.35 -9.03
N ILE A 32 -26.90 29.19 -9.08
CA ILE A 32 -28.10 28.99 -9.90
C ILE A 32 -29.20 29.95 -9.45
N ILE A 33 -29.46 30.06 -8.15
CA ILE A 33 -30.52 30.89 -7.61
C ILE A 33 -30.21 32.39 -7.76
N ASP A 34 -28.96 32.78 -7.69
CA ASP A 34 -28.51 34.15 -7.97
C ASP A 34 -28.72 34.53 -9.45
N GLN A 35 -28.35 33.63 -10.39
CA GLN A 35 -28.61 33.83 -11.84
C GLN A 35 -30.11 33.96 -12.17
N LEU A 36 -30.95 33.25 -11.43
CA LEU A 36 -32.40 33.35 -11.57
C LEU A 36 -33.01 34.58 -10.88
N HIS A 37 -32.16 35.46 -10.29
CA HIS A 37 -32.56 36.65 -9.53
C HIS A 37 -33.53 36.38 -8.37
N LEU A 38 -33.51 35.16 -7.84
CA LEU A 38 -34.35 34.72 -6.71
C LEU A 38 -33.66 34.94 -5.36
N LEU A 39 -32.38 35.35 -5.32
CA LEU A 39 -31.63 35.59 -4.10
C LEU A 39 -31.85 37.03 -3.62
N ARG A 40 -32.43 37.20 -2.40
CA ARG A 40 -32.66 38.51 -1.81
C ARG A 40 -31.34 39.14 -1.34
N PHE A 41 -31.27 40.48 -1.41
CA PHE A 41 -30.07 41.24 -1.01
C PHE A 41 -29.57 40.93 0.41
N TYR A 42 -30.48 40.82 1.37
CA TYR A 42 -30.13 40.51 2.77
C TYR A 42 -29.52 39.10 2.94
N ALA A 43 -29.93 38.13 2.13
CA ALA A 43 -29.37 36.79 2.16
C ALA A 43 -27.89 36.78 1.75
N LYS A 44 -27.49 37.62 0.79
CA LYS A 44 -26.07 37.72 0.36
C LYS A 44 -25.14 38.18 1.48
N ARG A 45 -25.61 38.98 2.44
CA ARG A 45 -24.80 39.46 3.55
C ARG A 45 -24.48 38.37 4.59
N GLN A 46 -25.31 37.34 4.68
CA GLN A 46 -25.15 36.24 5.65
C GLN A 46 -24.57 34.97 5.04
N LEU A 47 -24.01 35.02 3.84
CA LEU A 47 -23.36 33.90 3.18
C LEU A 47 -22.22 33.27 4.01
N PRO A 48 -21.32 34.00 4.67
CA PRO A 48 -20.26 33.38 5.47
C PRO A 48 -20.81 32.51 6.62
N GLU A 49 -21.85 32.99 7.30
CA GLU A 49 -22.54 32.25 8.36
C GLU A 49 -23.23 30.99 7.77
N TYR A 50 -23.84 31.14 6.61
CA TYR A 50 -24.49 30.02 5.91
C TYR A 50 -23.50 28.90 5.57
N TYR A 51 -22.30 29.22 5.05
CA TYR A 51 -21.25 28.23 4.78
C TYR A 51 -20.81 27.50 6.05
N PHE A 52 -20.68 28.22 7.16
CA PHE A 52 -20.34 27.60 8.44
C PHE A 52 -21.46 26.66 8.92
N LEU A 53 -22.73 27.04 8.77
CA LEU A 53 -23.86 26.19 9.13
C LEU A 53 -23.95 24.94 8.26
N VAL A 54 -23.67 25.04 6.95
CA VAL A 54 -23.60 23.91 6.03
C VAL A 54 -22.52 22.93 6.48
N PHE A 55 -21.33 23.42 6.83
CA PHE A 55 -20.25 22.59 7.35
C PHE A 55 -20.66 21.88 8.66
N LEU A 56 -21.26 22.62 9.61
CA LEU A 56 -21.69 22.07 10.90
C LEU A 56 -22.80 21.02 10.72
N ALA A 57 -23.77 21.26 9.85
CA ALA A 57 -24.83 20.31 9.54
C ALA A 57 -24.29 19.03 8.90
N TRP A 58 -23.31 19.18 7.96
CA TRP A 58 -22.65 18.04 7.37
C TRP A 58 -21.88 17.23 8.43
N PHE A 59 -21.18 17.91 9.34
CA PHE A 59 -20.42 17.24 10.41
C PHE A 59 -21.36 16.47 11.36
N ILE A 60 -22.52 17.04 11.72
CA ILE A 60 -23.54 16.37 12.52
C ILE A 60 -24.05 15.11 11.79
N ALA A 61 -24.41 15.25 10.52
CA ALA A 61 -24.88 14.12 9.71
C ALA A 61 -23.82 13.03 9.57
N PHE A 62 -22.57 13.44 9.43
CA PHE A 62 -21.43 12.55 9.37
C PHE A 62 -21.25 11.75 10.67
N VAL A 63 -21.21 12.42 11.83
CA VAL A 63 -21.02 11.76 13.13
C VAL A 63 -22.17 10.80 13.45
N TYR A 64 -23.40 11.19 13.13
CA TYR A 64 -24.59 10.39 13.43
C TYR A 64 -24.73 9.13 12.58
N LEU A 65 -24.21 9.14 11.34
CA LEU A 65 -24.42 8.05 10.37
C LEU A 65 -23.13 7.31 9.99
N PHE A 66 -22.12 7.36 10.85
CA PHE A 66 -20.87 6.67 10.61
C PHE A 66 -21.05 5.14 10.59
N PRO A 67 -21.34 4.52 9.43
CA PRO A 67 -20.62 3.34 8.98
C PRO A 67 -20.49 3.28 7.46
N TYR A 68 -19.48 3.97 6.91
CA TYR A 68 -19.12 3.84 5.49
C TYR A 68 -18.54 2.46 5.16
N GLU A 69 -18.18 1.66 6.18
CA GLU A 69 -17.58 0.34 6.02
C GLU A 69 -18.43 -0.63 5.19
N GLU A 70 -19.74 -0.52 5.29
CA GLU A 70 -20.67 -1.39 4.58
C GLU A 70 -20.92 -1.01 3.10
N ILE A 71 -20.49 0.19 2.65
CA ILE A 71 -20.81 0.69 1.30
C ILE A 71 -20.28 -0.24 0.21
N PHE A 72 -19.09 -0.82 0.39
CA PHE A 72 -18.49 -1.71 -0.58
C PHE A 72 -19.15 -3.09 -0.64
N GLN A 73 -19.71 -3.56 0.46
CA GLN A 73 -20.39 -4.85 0.58
C GLN A 73 -21.86 -4.80 0.15
N LYS A 74 -22.53 -3.63 0.32
CA LYS A 74 -23.96 -3.49 0.05
C LYS A 74 -24.29 -3.38 -1.45
N ARG A 75 -25.47 -3.88 -1.83
CA ARG A 75 -26.05 -3.70 -3.17
C ARG A 75 -26.44 -2.25 -3.41
N PHE A 76 -26.56 -1.84 -4.67
CA PHE A 76 -26.87 -0.47 -5.10
C PHE A 76 -28.00 0.17 -4.29
N PHE A 77 -29.18 -0.44 -4.22
CA PHE A 77 -30.34 0.12 -3.52
C PHE A 77 -30.10 0.36 -2.01
N LYS A 78 -29.31 -0.49 -1.35
CA LYS A 78 -28.97 -0.28 0.06
C LYS A 78 -28.02 0.91 0.24
N ASN A 79 -27.13 1.15 -0.71
CA ASN A 79 -26.25 2.32 -0.70
C ASN A 79 -27.02 3.61 -0.95
N SER A 80 -27.91 3.63 -1.93
CA SER A 80 -28.79 4.79 -2.21
C SER A 80 -29.64 5.14 -1.01
N PHE A 81 -30.18 4.14 -0.30
CA PHE A 81 -30.91 4.38 0.94
C PHE A 81 -30.04 5.00 2.05
N LEU A 82 -28.79 4.59 2.19
CA LEU A 82 -27.83 5.20 3.13
C LEU A 82 -27.57 6.67 2.80
N ILE A 83 -27.33 6.98 1.52
CA ILE A 83 -27.09 8.35 1.04
C ILE A 83 -28.34 9.21 1.27
N PHE A 84 -29.53 8.68 0.94
CA PHE A 84 -30.80 9.37 1.21
C PHE A 84 -30.96 9.67 2.71
N ARG A 85 -30.74 8.68 3.58
CA ARG A 85 -30.82 8.86 5.04
C ARG A 85 -29.83 9.91 5.54
N GLN A 86 -28.61 9.93 5.01
CA GLN A 86 -27.60 10.93 5.36
C GLN A 86 -28.04 12.34 4.94
N ASN A 87 -28.56 12.49 3.73
CA ASN A 87 -29.07 13.78 3.27
C ASN A 87 -30.30 14.24 4.03
N LEU A 88 -31.15 13.31 4.50
CA LEU A 88 -32.29 13.65 5.35
C LEU A 88 -31.82 14.21 6.71
N VAL A 89 -30.83 13.56 7.35
CA VAL A 89 -30.28 14.07 8.62
C VAL A 89 -29.58 15.42 8.41
N PHE A 90 -28.83 15.55 7.31
CA PHE A 90 -28.22 16.82 6.92
C PHE A 90 -29.27 17.94 6.74
N ALA A 91 -30.36 17.66 6.04
CA ALA A 91 -31.45 18.61 5.81
C ALA A 91 -32.11 19.04 7.11
N VAL A 92 -32.40 18.09 8.01
CA VAL A 92 -32.97 18.36 9.33
C VAL A 92 -31.99 19.20 10.17
N ALA A 93 -30.73 18.79 10.26
CA ALA A 93 -29.71 19.53 11.02
C ALA A 93 -29.56 20.96 10.49
N MET A 94 -29.49 21.12 9.17
CA MET A 94 -29.41 22.43 8.52
C MET A 94 -30.64 23.31 8.83
N SER A 95 -31.84 22.75 8.74
CA SER A 95 -33.08 23.47 9.06
C SER A 95 -33.10 23.96 10.50
N VAL A 96 -32.73 23.10 11.46
CA VAL A 96 -32.66 23.46 12.88
C VAL A 96 -31.60 24.55 13.12
N LEU A 97 -30.40 24.42 12.56
CA LEU A 97 -29.34 25.40 12.72
C LEU A 97 -29.72 26.75 12.13
N MET A 98 -30.33 26.78 10.96
CA MET A 98 -30.80 28.03 10.32
C MET A 98 -31.90 28.68 11.13
N MET A 99 -32.82 27.88 11.72
CA MET A 99 -33.91 28.38 12.58
C MET A 99 -33.34 29.01 13.86
N VAL A 100 -32.37 28.34 14.51
CA VAL A 100 -31.76 28.84 15.76
C VAL A 100 -30.96 30.10 15.52
N THR A 101 -30.23 30.20 14.44
CA THR A 101 -29.39 31.37 14.11
C THR A 101 -30.16 32.51 13.44
N ARG A 102 -31.44 32.27 13.11
CA ARG A 102 -32.28 33.22 12.35
C ARG A 102 -31.61 33.69 11.05
N ASN A 103 -30.88 32.79 10.39
CA ASN A 103 -30.18 33.12 9.14
C ASN A 103 -31.21 33.35 8.00
N SER A 104 -31.13 34.51 7.33
CA SER A 104 -32.09 34.92 6.28
C SER A 104 -32.01 34.06 5.02
N MET A 105 -30.98 33.21 4.85
CA MET A 105 -30.95 32.19 3.78
C MET A 105 -32.07 31.16 3.93
N MET A 106 -32.68 31.02 5.11
CA MET A 106 -33.89 30.22 5.31
C MET A 106 -35.11 30.76 4.53
N GLU A 107 -35.15 32.05 4.22
CA GLU A 107 -36.19 32.64 3.39
C GLU A 107 -36.07 32.21 1.92
N SER A 108 -34.86 31.79 1.47
CA SER A 108 -34.62 31.26 0.14
C SER A 108 -34.86 29.75 0.11
N ARG A 109 -36.13 29.32 0.15
CA ARG A 109 -36.51 27.90 0.02
C ARG A 109 -35.86 27.22 -1.19
N TYR A 110 -35.73 27.97 -2.26
CA TYR A 110 -35.12 27.47 -3.52
C TYR A 110 -33.65 27.08 -3.34
N THR A 111 -32.86 27.88 -2.64
CA THR A 111 -31.44 27.57 -2.37
C THR A 111 -31.30 26.30 -1.51
N PHE A 112 -32.13 26.16 -0.48
CA PHE A 112 -32.12 25.01 0.39
C PHE A 112 -32.50 23.72 -0.34
N PHE A 113 -33.65 23.70 -1.06
CA PHE A 113 -34.07 22.49 -1.77
C PHE A 113 -33.16 22.14 -2.95
N SER A 114 -32.72 23.14 -3.72
CA SER A 114 -31.77 22.88 -4.83
C SER A 114 -30.47 22.31 -4.32
N MET A 115 -29.93 22.80 -3.20
CA MET A 115 -28.73 22.26 -2.58
C MET A 115 -28.90 20.79 -2.19
N ILE A 116 -29.99 20.41 -1.54
CA ILE A 116 -30.24 19.02 -1.14
C ILE A 116 -30.37 18.11 -2.36
N ILE A 117 -31.09 18.54 -3.40
CA ILE A 117 -31.27 17.76 -4.63
C ILE A 117 -29.92 17.56 -5.33
N ILE A 118 -29.17 18.64 -5.54
CA ILE A 118 -27.85 18.60 -6.18
C ILE A 118 -26.91 17.73 -5.35
N ASN A 119 -26.88 17.90 -4.02
CA ASN A 119 -26.02 17.12 -3.14
C ASN A 119 -26.34 15.61 -3.20
N THR A 120 -27.62 15.26 -3.14
CA THR A 120 -28.04 13.85 -3.23
C THR A 120 -27.60 13.24 -4.56
N PHE A 121 -27.81 13.94 -5.66
CA PHE A 121 -27.38 13.50 -6.99
C PHE A 121 -25.85 13.34 -7.09
N LEU A 122 -25.11 14.35 -6.63
CA LEU A 122 -23.63 14.32 -6.65
C LEU A 122 -23.08 13.18 -5.76
N MET A 123 -23.65 12.97 -4.58
CA MET A 123 -23.23 11.89 -3.68
C MET A 123 -23.53 10.51 -4.28
N GLU A 124 -24.68 10.31 -4.93
CA GLU A 124 -24.98 9.06 -5.62
C GLU A 124 -23.99 8.78 -6.75
N VAL A 125 -23.80 9.74 -7.65
CA VAL A 125 -22.88 9.61 -8.79
C VAL A 125 -21.47 9.38 -8.31
N SER A 126 -20.99 10.21 -7.37
CA SER A 126 -19.62 10.11 -6.84
C SER A 126 -19.37 8.78 -6.14
N THR A 127 -20.32 8.30 -5.32
CA THR A 127 -20.21 7.02 -4.61
C THR A 127 -20.17 5.84 -5.59
N VAL A 128 -21.03 5.85 -6.62
CA VAL A 128 -21.06 4.79 -7.64
C VAL A 128 -19.77 4.78 -8.44
N LEU A 129 -19.30 5.94 -8.89
CA LEU A 129 -18.05 6.07 -9.65
C LEU A 129 -16.84 5.66 -8.79
N PHE A 130 -16.78 6.13 -7.56
CA PHE A 130 -15.72 5.81 -6.62
C PHE A 130 -15.68 4.32 -6.31
N LYS A 131 -16.83 3.71 -5.96
CA LYS A 131 -16.93 2.27 -5.74
C LYS A 131 -16.47 1.48 -6.97
N ARG A 132 -16.96 1.85 -8.16
CA ARG A 132 -16.56 1.18 -9.42
C ARG A 132 -15.05 1.31 -9.69
N TYR A 133 -14.48 2.49 -9.43
CA TYR A 133 -13.04 2.74 -9.56
C TYR A 133 -12.23 1.89 -8.58
N VAL A 134 -12.59 1.92 -7.29
CA VAL A 134 -11.90 1.20 -6.22
C VAL A 134 -11.96 -0.31 -6.46
N VAL A 135 -13.15 -0.86 -6.70
CA VAL A 135 -13.31 -2.30 -6.97
C VAL A 135 -12.53 -2.71 -8.21
N ARG A 136 -12.57 -1.90 -9.30
CA ARG A 136 -11.78 -2.17 -10.51
C ARG A 136 -10.27 -2.10 -10.24
N TYR A 137 -9.82 -1.17 -9.40
CA TYR A 137 -8.41 -1.03 -9.03
C TYR A 137 -7.92 -2.25 -8.25
N TYR A 138 -8.69 -2.70 -7.26
CA TYR A 138 -8.34 -3.86 -6.43
C TYR A 138 -8.60 -5.21 -7.10
N ASN A 139 -9.43 -5.29 -8.13
CA ASN A 139 -9.57 -6.51 -8.94
C ASN A 139 -8.31 -6.87 -9.74
N LYS A 140 -7.39 -5.90 -9.94
CA LYS A 140 -6.11 -6.20 -10.58
C LYS A 140 -5.20 -6.91 -9.58
N ARG A 141 -4.61 -8.06 -9.98
CA ARG A 141 -3.73 -8.90 -9.15
C ARG A 141 -2.60 -8.10 -8.44
N LYS A 142 -2.14 -7.01 -9.04
CA LYS A 142 -1.08 -6.15 -8.50
C LYS A 142 -1.50 -5.38 -7.24
N HIS A 143 -2.79 -5.07 -7.08
CA HIS A 143 -3.29 -4.17 -6.03
C HIS A 143 -4.15 -4.89 -4.98
N ALA A 144 -4.73 -6.04 -5.35
CA ALA A 144 -5.46 -6.89 -4.41
C ALA A 144 -4.53 -7.44 -3.33
N VAL A 145 -5.06 -7.57 -2.13
CA VAL A 145 -4.41 -8.32 -1.05
C VAL A 145 -4.42 -9.79 -1.44
N GLN A 146 -3.24 -10.41 -1.56
CA GLN A 146 -3.11 -11.83 -1.91
C GLN A 146 -3.24 -12.67 -0.64
N VAL A 147 -4.31 -13.45 -0.55
CA VAL A 147 -4.62 -14.26 0.63
C VAL A 147 -4.35 -15.72 0.34
N GLY A 148 -3.55 -16.36 1.19
CA GLY A 148 -3.45 -17.81 1.29
C GLY A 148 -4.42 -18.34 2.34
N ILE A 149 -5.01 -19.49 2.13
CA ILE A 149 -5.87 -20.16 3.12
C ILE A 149 -5.17 -21.45 3.53
N ALA A 150 -4.99 -21.66 4.83
CA ALA A 150 -4.57 -22.96 5.36
C ALA A 150 -5.72 -23.51 6.21
N THR A 151 -6.22 -24.69 5.84
CA THR A 151 -7.41 -25.29 6.42
C THR A 151 -7.39 -26.82 6.29
N THR A 152 -8.39 -27.48 6.85
CA THR A 152 -8.66 -28.90 6.62
C THR A 152 -9.63 -29.10 5.45
N SER A 153 -9.66 -30.34 4.89
CA SER A 153 -10.51 -30.69 3.75
C SER A 153 -11.99 -30.36 3.96
N ASP A 154 -12.46 -30.50 5.20
CA ASP A 154 -13.88 -30.37 5.54
C ASP A 154 -14.34 -28.91 5.58
N PHE A 155 -13.45 -27.98 5.98
CA PHE A 155 -13.75 -26.55 6.09
C PHE A 155 -13.31 -25.73 4.87
N ALA A 156 -12.62 -26.34 3.89
CA ALA A 156 -12.03 -25.61 2.78
C ALA A 156 -13.06 -24.84 1.93
N ARG A 157 -14.26 -25.37 1.75
CA ARG A 157 -15.31 -24.71 0.98
C ARG A 157 -15.89 -23.51 1.71
N GLU A 158 -16.15 -23.66 3.01
CA GLU A 158 -16.65 -22.60 3.86
C GLU A 158 -15.65 -21.41 3.95
N ALA A 159 -14.38 -21.71 4.19
CA ALA A 159 -13.30 -20.72 4.21
C ALA A 159 -13.18 -19.94 2.89
N ILE A 160 -13.36 -20.61 1.74
CA ILE A 160 -13.37 -19.92 0.45
C ILE A 160 -14.54 -18.97 0.31
N ASP A 161 -15.75 -19.43 0.63
CA ASP A 161 -16.97 -18.67 0.41
C ASP A 161 -17.01 -17.42 1.33
N GLU A 162 -16.49 -17.52 2.54
CA GLU A 162 -16.33 -16.38 3.45
C GLU A 162 -15.34 -15.34 2.91
N ILE A 163 -14.13 -15.77 2.55
CA ILE A 163 -13.08 -14.84 2.11
C ILE A 163 -13.42 -14.21 0.76
N LYS A 164 -14.08 -14.94 -0.13
CA LYS A 164 -14.47 -14.48 -1.46
C LYS A 164 -15.43 -13.29 -1.44
N SER A 165 -16.13 -13.06 -0.33
CA SER A 165 -17.05 -11.93 -0.17
C SER A 165 -16.34 -10.58 -0.06
N ASP A 166 -15.04 -10.55 0.23
CA ASP A 166 -14.28 -9.33 0.41
C ASP A 166 -13.82 -8.74 -0.94
N TRP A 167 -14.08 -7.46 -1.11
CA TRP A 167 -13.84 -6.74 -2.39
C TRP A 167 -12.38 -6.41 -2.67
N ASP A 168 -11.52 -6.37 -1.65
CA ASP A 168 -10.10 -6.00 -1.73
C ASP A 168 -9.15 -7.20 -1.61
N ARG A 169 -9.69 -8.39 -1.30
CA ARG A 169 -8.95 -9.62 -1.12
C ARG A 169 -9.10 -10.56 -2.32
N LYS A 170 -8.04 -11.28 -2.61
CA LYS A 170 -8.03 -12.28 -3.66
C LYS A 170 -7.37 -13.55 -3.16
N ILE A 171 -8.11 -14.63 -3.13
CA ILE A 171 -7.57 -15.94 -2.77
C ILE A 171 -6.57 -16.36 -3.85
N PHE A 172 -5.33 -16.57 -3.42
CA PHE A 172 -4.25 -17.03 -4.28
C PHE A 172 -4.26 -18.55 -4.43
N GLY A 173 -4.50 -19.24 -3.34
CA GLY A 173 -4.57 -20.70 -3.26
C GLY A 173 -4.91 -21.18 -1.86
N ILE A 174 -5.08 -22.48 -1.73
CA ILE A 174 -5.39 -23.15 -0.46
C ILE A 174 -4.30 -24.16 -0.16
N CYS A 175 -3.91 -24.26 1.10
CA CYS A 175 -3.16 -25.36 1.68
C CYS A 175 -4.12 -26.27 2.46
N ILE A 176 -4.14 -27.55 2.15
CA ILE A 176 -4.88 -28.55 2.91
C ILE A 176 -3.93 -29.27 3.87
N LEU A 177 -4.24 -29.19 5.18
CA LEU A 177 -3.33 -29.63 6.24
C LEU A 177 -3.54 -31.07 6.70
N ASP A 178 -4.70 -31.69 6.38
CA ASP A 178 -5.10 -33.01 6.82
C ASP A 178 -4.96 -34.10 5.75
N LYS A 179 -5.00 -33.71 4.46
CA LYS A 179 -4.96 -34.66 3.32
C LYS A 179 -4.13 -34.07 2.17
N ASP A 180 -3.49 -34.94 1.40
CA ASP A 180 -2.85 -34.51 0.16
C ASP A 180 -3.89 -34.37 -0.96
N MET A 181 -4.21 -33.11 -1.26
CA MET A 181 -5.10 -32.70 -2.35
C MET A 181 -4.43 -31.76 -3.35
N LYS A 182 -3.10 -31.68 -3.33
CA LYS A 182 -2.33 -30.78 -4.20
C LYS A 182 -2.68 -30.98 -5.69
N GLY A 183 -2.86 -29.86 -6.38
CA GLY A 183 -3.23 -29.85 -7.80
C GLY A 183 -4.72 -29.96 -8.08
N GLN A 184 -5.55 -30.29 -7.10
CA GLN A 184 -7.01 -30.26 -7.22
C GLN A 184 -7.54 -28.82 -7.11
N LYS A 185 -8.84 -28.65 -7.38
CA LYS A 185 -9.53 -27.37 -7.18
C LYS A 185 -10.73 -27.57 -6.28
N ILE A 186 -10.87 -26.68 -5.29
CA ILE A 186 -12.07 -26.62 -4.46
C ILE A 186 -12.84 -25.37 -4.89
N GLY A 187 -14.01 -25.55 -5.48
CA GLY A 187 -14.68 -24.48 -6.23
C GLY A 187 -13.81 -24.01 -7.41
N ASN A 188 -13.44 -22.72 -7.40
CA ASN A 188 -12.56 -22.12 -8.43
C ASN A 188 -11.13 -21.85 -7.92
N VAL A 189 -10.78 -22.29 -6.71
CA VAL A 189 -9.50 -22.00 -6.07
C VAL A 189 -8.62 -23.26 -6.15
N PRO A 190 -7.35 -23.14 -6.60
CA PRO A 190 -6.44 -24.28 -6.64
C PRO A 190 -5.97 -24.66 -5.25
N VAL A 191 -5.86 -25.94 -4.95
CA VAL A 191 -5.09 -26.46 -3.83
C VAL A 191 -3.62 -26.40 -4.23
N ALA A 192 -2.93 -25.40 -3.67
CA ALA A 192 -1.57 -25.05 -4.07
C ALA A 192 -0.51 -25.77 -3.26
N ALA A 193 -0.84 -26.17 -2.02
CA ALA A 193 0.06 -26.82 -1.08
C ALA A 193 -0.67 -27.85 -0.22
N ASN A 194 0.09 -28.77 0.36
CA ASN A 194 -0.30 -29.62 1.47
C ASN A 194 0.52 -29.21 2.71
N LYS A 195 0.42 -29.99 3.80
CA LYS A 195 1.12 -29.70 5.04
C LYS A 195 2.64 -29.64 4.87
N ASP A 196 3.22 -30.53 4.05
CA ASP A 196 4.66 -30.73 3.96
C ASP A 196 5.33 -29.64 3.12
N ASP A 197 4.63 -29.08 2.14
CA ASP A 197 5.16 -28.04 1.24
C ASP A 197 4.55 -26.64 1.52
N PHE A 198 3.82 -26.49 2.61
CA PHE A 198 3.19 -25.22 3.01
C PHE A 198 4.19 -24.10 3.20
N GLU A 199 5.28 -24.36 3.91
CA GLU A 199 6.36 -23.41 4.15
C GLU A 199 6.99 -22.91 2.85
N GLU A 200 7.36 -23.84 1.97
CA GLU A 200 7.94 -23.49 0.67
C GLU A 200 6.95 -22.70 -0.21
N TRP A 201 5.69 -23.09 -0.19
CA TRP A 201 4.65 -22.39 -0.92
C TRP A 201 4.50 -20.93 -0.46
N VAL A 202 4.45 -20.69 0.86
CA VAL A 202 4.36 -19.33 1.40
C VAL A 202 5.63 -18.53 1.12
N ARG A 203 6.81 -19.16 1.23
CA ARG A 203 8.10 -18.52 0.99
C ARG A 203 8.25 -18.03 -0.46
N VAL A 204 7.82 -18.85 -1.42
CA VAL A 204 8.00 -18.56 -2.85
C VAL A 204 6.91 -17.65 -3.40
N GLN A 205 5.70 -17.68 -2.83
CA GLN A 205 4.58 -16.88 -3.32
C GLN A 205 4.53 -15.49 -2.68
N ALA A 206 3.99 -14.53 -3.45
CA ALA A 206 3.78 -13.15 -2.99
C ALA A 206 2.47 -13.05 -2.19
N LEU A 207 2.39 -13.74 -1.05
CA LEU A 207 1.24 -13.67 -0.14
C LEU A 207 1.39 -12.47 0.79
N ASP A 208 0.30 -11.72 0.97
CA ASP A 208 0.22 -10.63 1.94
C ASP A 208 -0.32 -11.13 3.29
N GLU A 209 -1.32 -12.00 3.21
CA GLU A 209 -2.06 -12.52 4.37
C GLU A 209 -2.26 -14.03 4.25
N VAL A 210 -2.23 -14.74 5.36
CA VAL A 210 -2.64 -16.15 5.46
C VAL A 210 -3.75 -16.26 6.49
N VAL A 211 -4.84 -16.93 6.11
CA VAL A 211 -5.95 -17.26 7.00
C VAL A 211 -5.83 -18.71 7.42
N LEU A 212 -5.63 -18.92 8.70
CA LEU A 212 -5.71 -20.24 9.33
C LEU A 212 -7.17 -20.48 9.74
N TYR A 213 -7.88 -21.26 8.96
CA TYR A 213 -9.27 -21.61 9.20
C TYR A 213 -9.35 -23.06 9.69
N LEU A 214 -9.23 -23.24 10.99
CA LEU A 214 -9.13 -24.55 11.62
C LEU A 214 -10.32 -24.79 12.56
N GLU A 215 -10.66 -26.06 12.74
CA GLU A 215 -11.70 -26.47 13.68
C GLU A 215 -11.31 -26.15 15.11
N PRO A 216 -12.27 -25.72 15.97
CA PRO A 216 -12.00 -25.55 17.37
C PRO A 216 -11.60 -26.89 17.99
N TYR A 217 -10.38 -26.93 18.50
CA TYR A 217 -9.79 -27.99 19.28
C TYR A 217 -10.25 -29.43 18.93
N ASN A 218 -9.58 -30.02 17.94
CA ASN A 218 -9.66 -31.47 17.72
C ASN A 218 -8.32 -32.11 18.17
N PRO A 219 -8.30 -32.82 19.31
CA PRO A 219 -7.08 -33.43 19.85
C PRO A 219 -6.42 -34.46 18.92
N SER A 220 -7.16 -34.97 17.92
CA SER A 220 -6.66 -35.93 16.96
C SER A 220 -5.91 -35.26 15.79
N ASN A 221 -6.11 -33.98 15.52
CA ASN A 221 -5.38 -33.22 14.50
C ASN A 221 -4.18 -32.51 15.14
N ARG A 222 -3.02 -33.17 15.15
CA ARG A 222 -1.74 -32.60 15.63
C ARG A 222 -1.20 -31.53 14.65
N ILE A 223 -1.98 -30.47 14.38
CA ILE A 223 -1.50 -29.30 13.69
C ILE A 223 -0.93 -28.37 14.76
N ASN A 224 0.38 -28.18 14.74
CA ASN A 224 1.02 -27.22 15.65
C ASN A 224 0.80 -25.80 15.12
N ILE A 225 -0.30 -25.18 15.55
CA ILE A 225 -0.69 -23.82 15.13
C ILE A 225 0.39 -22.81 15.51
N GLN A 226 0.99 -22.95 16.69
CA GLN A 226 2.05 -22.06 17.16
C GLN A 226 3.23 -22.07 16.19
N GLN A 227 3.72 -23.23 15.80
CA GLN A 227 4.84 -23.36 14.84
C GLN A 227 4.50 -22.75 13.47
N ILE A 228 3.26 -22.90 12.99
CA ILE A 228 2.80 -22.29 11.75
C ILE A 228 2.79 -20.76 11.85
N VAL A 229 2.30 -20.23 12.98
CA VAL A 229 2.25 -18.79 13.21
C VAL A 229 3.66 -18.21 13.32
N GLU A 230 4.56 -18.84 14.08
CA GLU A 230 5.97 -18.43 14.20
C GLU A 230 6.66 -18.38 12.83
N MET A 231 6.51 -19.44 12.04
CA MET A 231 7.05 -19.51 10.67
C MET A 231 6.52 -18.39 9.76
N LEU A 232 5.21 -18.15 9.79
CA LEU A 232 4.59 -17.10 8.96
C LEU A 232 4.99 -15.70 9.44
N GLU A 233 5.15 -15.51 10.74
CA GLU A 233 5.60 -14.28 11.35
C GLU A 233 7.05 -13.99 10.97
N ASP A 234 7.92 -14.97 11.01
CA ASP A 234 9.32 -14.85 10.55
C ASP A 234 9.42 -14.46 9.06
N MET A 235 8.46 -14.90 8.24
CA MET A 235 8.37 -14.49 6.83
C MET A 235 7.75 -13.08 6.64
N GLY A 236 7.27 -12.43 7.71
CA GLY A 236 6.59 -11.13 7.65
C GLY A 236 5.20 -11.19 7.00
N VAL A 237 4.55 -12.34 6.99
CA VAL A 237 3.20 -12.55 6.47
C VAL A 237 2.18 -12.33 7.60
N THR A 238 1.11 -11.58 7.32
CA THR A 238 0.05 -11.37 8.31
C THR A 238 -0.80 -12.62 8.44
N VAL A 239 -1.00 -13.08 9.67
CA VAL A 239 -1.79 -14.29 9.97
C VAL A 239 -3.13 -13.90 10.58
N HIS A 240 -4.20 -14.50 10.09
CA HIS A 240 -5.54 -14.41 10.64
C HIS A 240 -5.94 -15.77 11.19
N LEU A 241 -6.27 -15.81 12.47
CA LEU A 241 -6.70 -17.03 13.13
C LEU A 241 -8.19 -16.96 13.44
N ASN A 242 -8.87 -18.09 13.30
CA ASN A 242 -10.20 -18.26 13.85
C ASN A 242 -10.13 -18.21 15.40
N ILE A 243 -11.01 -17.45 16.05
CA ILE A 243 -10.92 -17.02 17.48
C ILE A 243 -10.93 -18.19 18.50
N LEU A 244 -11.24 -19.38 18.06
CA LEU A 244 -11.43 -20.51 18.98
C LEU A 244 -10.14 -21.13 19.55
N SER A 245 -8.94 -20.55 19.27
CA SER A 245 -7.64 -21.06 19.67
C SER A 245 -6.78 -20.03 20.42
N LEU A 246 -7.35 -19.25 21.34
CA LEU A 246 -6.75 -18.00 21.86
C LEU A 246 -5.65 -18.17 22.93
N ASP A 247 -5.56 -19.29 23.63
CA ASP A 247 -4.74 -19.41 24.85
C ASP A 247 -3.24 -19.55 24.58
N ASP A 248 -2.84 -20.03 23.40
CA ASP A 248 -1.45 -20.36 23.08
C ASP A 248 -0.59 -19.18 22.58
N PHE A 249 -1.16 -17.99 22.40
CA PHE A 249 -0.48 -16.85 21.77
C PHE A 249 -0.22 -15.67 22.72
N ALA A 250 0.33 -15.93 23.93
CA ALA A 250 0.51 -14.87 24.95
C ALA A 250 1.45 -13.72 24.50
N ASP A 251 2.48 -13.99 23.72
CA ASP A 251 3.62 -13.09 23.47
C ASP A 251 3.56 -12.28 22.17
N TYR A 252 2.53 -12.42 21.36
CA TYR A 252 2.44 -11.77 20.04
C TYR A 252 1.60 -10.49 20.04
N ASN A 253 1.89 -9.57 19.12
CA ASN A 253 1.04 -8.42 18.85
C ASN A 253 -0.29 -8.88 18.24
N LYS A 254 -1.35 -8.85 19.04
CA LYS A 254 -2.67 -9.35 18.71
C LYS A 254 -3.64 -8.23 18.49
N GLN A 255 -4.42 -8.32 17.44
CA GLN A 255 -5.55 -7.43 17.22
C GLN A 255 -6.76 -8.26 16.79
N VAL A 256 -7.89 -8.04 17.45
CA VAL A 256 -9.16 -8.55 16.96
C VAL A 256 -9.56 -7.74 15.74
N SER A 257 -9.69 -8.40 14.61
CA SER A 257 -10.17 -7.80 13.36
C SER A 257 -11.41 -8.55 12.87
N TYR A 258 -12.21 -7.89 12.05
CA TYR A 258 -13.36 -8.54 11.42
C TYR A 258 -12.98 -8.92 9.99
N PHE A 259 -13.10 -10.20 9.67
CA PHE A 259 -12.84 -10.74 8.35
C PHE A 259 -14.18 -11.29 7.82
N SER A 260 -14.70 -10.70 6.74
CA SER A 260 -16.01 -11.06 6.17
C SER A 260 -17.17 -11.10 7.19
N GLY A 261 -17.11 -10.27 8.24
CA GLY A 261 -18.13 -10.24 9.31
C GLY A 261 -17.84 -11.13 10.52
N HIS A 262 -16.83 -12.00 10.44
CA HIS A 262 -16.40 -12.86 11.55
C HIS A 262 -15.28 -12.21 12.35
N PRO A 263 -15.33 -12.22 13.68
CA PRO A 263 -14.24 -11.75 14.52
C PRO A 263 -13.05 -12.72 14.41
N MET A 264 -11.88 -12.20 13.99
CA MET A 264 -10.65 -12.96 13.83
C MET A 264 -9.53 -12.36 14.66
N LEU A 265 -8.65 -13.19 15.21
CA LEU A 265 -7.41 -12.74 15.80
C LEU A 265 -6.38 -12.54 14.69
N THR A 266 -5.91 -11.33 14.54
CA THR A 266 -4.82 -11.00 13.63
C THR A 266 -3.53 -10.91 14.42
N VAL A 267 -2.54 -11.69 14.01
CA VAL A 267 -1.19 -11.68 14.57
C VAL A 267 -0.24 -11.08 13.53
N SER A 268 0.52 -10.07 13.91
CA SER A 268 1.52 -9.47 13.03
C SER A 268 2.68 -8.87 13.84
N GLN A 269 3.90 -8.97 13.32
CA GLN A 269 5.08 -8.39 13.97
C GLN A 269 5.09 -6.86 13.94
N ASN A 270 4.56 -6.24 12.90
CA ASN A 270 4.63 -4.79 12.70
C ASN A 270 3.25 -4.17 12.63
N ILE A 271 2.81 -3.61 13.74
CA ILE A 271 1.68 -2.68 13.78
C ILE A 271 2.19 -1.30 13.36
N GLN A 272 2.28 -1.05 12.06
CA GLN A 272 2.62 0.28 11.58
C GLN A 272 1.40 1.19 11.70
N ASP A 273 1.60 2.37 12.31
CA ASP A 273 0.55 3.38 12.34
C ASP A 273 0.22 3.81 10.90
N TYR A 274 -1.01 3.50 10.51
CA TYR A 274 -1.49 3.80 9.17
C TYR A 274 -1.44 5.31 8.84
N ARG A 275 -1.67 6.19 9.82
CA ARG A 275 -1.56 7.64 9.63
C ARG A 275 -0.15 8.01 9.21
N ALA A 276 0.84 7.39 9.85
CA ALA A 276 2.24 7.57 9.51
C ALA A 276 2.56 7.05 8.10
N LEU A 277 1.95 5.94 7.64
CA LEU A 277 2.11 5.43 6.27
C LEU A 277 1.51 6.36 5.21
N ILE A 278 0.38 7.03 5.50
CA ILE A 278 -0.16 8.06 4.60
C ILE A 278 0.81 9.23 4.49
N ILE A 279 1.28 9.74 5.64
CA ILE A 279 2.24 10.86 5.65
C ILE A 279 3.52 10.45 4.91
N LYS A 280 4.02 9.22 5.12
CA LYS A 280 5.14 8.67 4.35
C LYS A 280 4.86 8.71 2.85
N ARG A 281 3.67 8.29 2.41
CA ARG A 281 3.32 8.32 0.98
C ARG A 281 3.25 9.73 0.42
N ILE A 282 2.74 10.69 1.18
CA ILE A 282 2.74 12.11 0.80
C ILE A 282 4.18 12.62 0.67
N MET A 283 5.04 12.31 1.63
CA MET A 283 6.47 12.63 1.57
C MET A 283 7.15 12.00 0.34
N ASP A 284 6.85 10.74 0.04
CA ASP A 284 7.35 10.04 -1.14
C ASP A 284 6.94 10.74 -2.44
N ILE A 285 5.67 11.15 -2.56
CA ILE A 285 5.17 11.85 -3.75
C ILE A 285 5.84 13.20 -3.90
N ILE A 286 5.83 14.02 -2.84
CA ILE A 286 6.45 15.37 -2.87
C ILE A 286 7.95 15.25 -3.19
N GLY A 287 8.66 14.39 -2.46
CA GLY A 287 10.10 14.22 -2.65
C GLY A 287 10.46 13.63 -4.02
N SER A 288 9.63 12.73 -4.57
CA SER A 288 9.86 12.19 -5.90
C SER A 288 9.59 13.21 -7.01
N VAL A 289 8.59 14.08 -6.86
CA VAL A 289 8.35 15.19 -7.82
C VAL A 289 9.51 16.16 -7.79
N VAL A 290 9.95 16.60 -6.61
CA VAL A 290 11.14 17.47 -6.47
C VAL A 290 12.38 16.79 -7.05
N GLY A 291 12.57 15.50 -6.71
CA GLY A 291 13.68 14.70 -7.22
C GLY A 291 13.67 14.60 -8.75
N LEU A 292 12.51 14.40 -9.40
CA LEU A 292 12.39 14.37 -10.85
C LEU A 292 12.68 15.72 -11.51
N VAL A 293 12.19 16.82 -10.92
CA VAL A 293 12.48 18.18 -11.43
C VAL A 293 13.98 18.45 -11.46
N ILE A 294 14.72 18.00 -10.43
CA ILE A 294 16.18 18.12 -10.37
C ILE A 294 16.87 17.10 -11.29
N ALA A 295 16.34 15.88 -11.39
CA ALA A 295 16.93 14.79 -12.15
C ALA A 295 16.88 15.02 -13.66
N ILE A 296 15.77 15.58 -14.20
CA ILE A 296 15.58 15.76 -15.65
C ILE A 296 16.73 16.55 -16.31
N PRO A 297 17.12 17.76 -15.84
CA PRO A 297 18.24 18.49 -16.45
C PRO A 297 19.58 17.77 -16.30
N ILE A 298 19.81 17.08 -15.15
CA ILE A 298 21.05 16.32 -14.94
C ILE A 298 21.12 15.14 -15.92
N ILE A 299 20.01 14.42 -16.08
CA ILE A 299 19.92 13.29 -17.02
C ILE A 299 20.14 13.80 -18.46
N ALA A 300 19.57 14.94 -18.83
CA ALA A 300 19.73 15.51 -20.15
C ALA A 300 21.21 15.85 -20.47
N LEU A 301 21.95 16.40 -19.49
CA LEU A 301 23.38 16.69 -19.62
C LEU A 301 24.23 15.42 -19.76
N VAL A 302 23.92 14.36 -18.99
CA VAL A 302 24.70 13.13 -18.99
C VAL A 302 24.30 12.20 -20.15
N ALA A 303 23.12 12.38 -20.73
CA ALA A 303 22.63 11.54 -21.82
C ALA A 303 23.54 11.58 -23.06
N ILE A 304 24.05 12.76 -23.43
CA ILE A 304 24.91 12.91 -24.61
C ILE A 304 26.20 12.09 -24.49
N PRO A 305 27.06 12.29 -23.49
CA PRO A 305 28.28 11.51 -23.34
C PRO A 305 28.02 10.01 -23.18
N LEU A 306 26.91 9.63 -22.53
CA LEU A 306 26.56 8.24 -22.31
C LEU A 306 26.15 7.53 -23.62
N LEU A 307 25.40 8.18 -24.48
CA LEU A 307 24.99 7.65 -25.78
C LEU A 307 26.16 7.59 -26.78
N VAL A 308 27.11 8.51 -26.66
CA VAL A 308 28.33 8.53 -27.50
C VAL A 308 29.27 7.38 -27.11
N GLU A 309 29.44 7.13 -25.79
CA GLU A 309 30.37 6.09 -25.32
C GLU A 309 29.86 4.67 -25.56
N SER A 310 28.55 4.45 -25.44
CA SER A 310 27.96 3.12 -25.56
C SER A 310 26.70 3.15 -26.43
N ARG A 311 26.72 2.44 -27.57
CA ARG A 311 25.56 2.29 -28.45
C ARG A 311 24.42 1.56 -27.74
N GLY A 312 23.18 2.15 -27.76
CA GLY A 312 21.98 1.54 -27.21
C GLY A 312 21.11 2.53 -26.44
N GLY A 313 20.11 2.09 -25.65
CA GLY A 313 19.16 2.96 -24.93
C GLY A 313 19.78 3.68 -23.75
N LEU A 314 19.31 4.89 -23.43
CA LEU A 314 19.74 5.70 -22.29
C LEU A 314 19.40 5.02 -20.94
N PHE A 315 18.22 4.41 -20.86
CA PHE A 315 17.70 3.81 -19.65
C PHE A 315 17.94 2.29 -19.65
N PHE A 316 18.32 1.81 -18.49
CA PHE A 316 18.39 0.40 -18.16
C PHE A 316 17.19 0.03 -17.27
N LYS A 317 16.61 -1.12 -17.56
CA LYS A 317 15.42 -1.63 -16.88
C LYS A 317 15.71 -3.04 -16.37
N GLN A 318 15.59 -3.25 -15.07
CA GLN A 318 15.84 -4.55 -14.44
C GLN A 318 14.64 -4.99 -13.59
N LYS A 319 14.28 -6.26 -13.68
CA LYS A 319 13.25 -6.85 -12.84
C LYS A 319 13.77 -7.03 -11.41
N ARG A 320 13.05 -6.52 -10.44
CA ARG A 320 13.38 -6.59 -9.01
C ARG A 320 12.18 -7.08 -8.22
N VAL A 321 12.46 -7.51 -6.97
CA VAL A 321 11.42 -7.95 -6.03
C VAL A 321 11.16 -6.83 -5.04
N GLY A 322 9.90 -6.47 -4.89
CA GLY A 322 9.42 -5.40 -4.01
C GLY A 322 8.57 -5.92 -2.86
N LEU A 323 7.65 -5.09 -2.40
CA LEU A 323 6.77 -5.36 -1.27
C LEU A 323 6.11 -6.74 -1.37
N ASN A 324 6.25 -7.55 -0.33
CA ASN A 324 5.68 -8.89 -0.18
C ASN A 324 6.01 -9.85 -1.34
N GLY A 325 7.18 -9.70 -1.96
CA GLY A 325 7.62 -10.56 -3.06
C GLY A 325 7.09 -10.18 -4.45
N ARG A 326 6.39 -9.06 -4.60
CA ARG A 326 5.85 -8.62 -5.90
C ARG A 326 6.94 -8.10 -6.80
N TYR A 327 6.90 -8.51 -8.08
CA TYR A 327 7.86 -8.06 -9.07
C TYR A 327 7.53 -6.67 -9.61
N PHE A 328 8.58 -5.84 -9.77
CA PHE A 328 8.49 -4.56 -10.47
C PHE A 328 9.75 -4.31 -11.32
N TYR A 329 9.75 -3.26 -12.13
CA TYR A 329 10.92 -2.86 -12.90
C TYR A 329 11.52 -1.60 -12.31
N ILE A 330 12.80 -1.70 -11.89
CA ILE A 330 13.58 -0.54 -11.49
C ILE A 330 14.17 0.13 -12.73
N TYR A 331 14.17 1.46 -12.75
CA TYR A 331 14.75 2.26 -13.81
C TYR A 331 16.06 2.89 -13.36
N LYS A 332 17.11 2.75 -14.17
CA LYS A 332 18.42 3.37 -13.97
C LYS A 332 18.92 3.96 -15.28
N LEU A 333 19.95 4.81 -15.22
CA LEU A 333 20.73 5.12 -16.41
C LEU A 333 21.67 3.96 -16.69
N ARG A 334 21.90 3.68 -17.96
CA ARG A 334 22.79 2.60 -18.36
C ARG A 334 24.24 3.00 -18.12
N SER A 335 24.90 2.35 -17.17
CA SER A 335 26.29 2.58 -16.78
C SER A 335 27.25 1.50 -17.26
N MET A 336 26.73 0.48 -17.96
CA MET A 336 27.51 -0.68 -18.44
C MET A 336 27.35 -0.86 -19.94
N TYR A 337 28.26 -1.60 -20.55
CA TYR A 337 28.18 -2.03 -21.95
C TYR A 337 27.00 -2.97 -22.19
N ALA A 338 26.60 -3.12 -23.46
CA ALA A 338 25.39 -3.88 -23.81
C ALA A 338 25.49 -5.38 -23.48
N ASP A 339 26.68 -5.93 -23.49
CA ASP A 339 27.03 -7.35 -23.22
C ASP A 339 27.28 -7.65 -21.73
N ALA A 340 26.98 -6.69 -20.85
CA ALA A 340 27.31 -6.77 -19.42
C ALA A 340 26.63 -7.94 -18.66
N GLU A 341 25.42 -8.33 -19.04
CA GLU A 341 24.72 -9.45 -18.40
C GLU A 341 25.34 -10.82 -18.80
N GLU A 342 25.81 -10.97 -20.03
CA GLU A 342 26.49 -12.19 -20.49
C GLU A 342 27.79 -12.36 -19.74
N LYS A 343 28.60 -11.30 -19.63
CA LYS A 343 29.89 -11.28 -18.90
C LYS A 343 29.74 -11.46 -17.39
N LYS A 344 28.57 -11.24 -16.82
CA LYS A 344 28.32 -11.42 -15.37
C LYS A 344 28.59 -12.87 -14.93
N LYS A 345 28.25 -13.85 -15.77
CA LYS A 345 28.42 -15.27 -15.45
C LYS A 345 29.90 -15.66 -15.33
N GLU A 346 30.75 -15.05 -16.16
CA GLU A 346 32.19 -15.31 -16.18
C GLU A 346 32.94 -14.65 -15.00
N LEU A 347 32.31 -13.65 -14.38
CA LEU A 347 32.93 -12.84 -13.33
C LEU A 347 32.43 -13.22 -11.92
N GLN A 348 31.67 -14.30 -11.77
CA GLN A 348 31.10 -14.70 -10.47
C GLN A 348 32.17 -15.00 -9.41
N ASP A 349 33.32 -15.53 -9.82
CA ASP A 349 34.43 -15.88 -8.92
C ASP A 349 35.16 -14.66 -8.34
N GLN A 350 34.91 -13.46 -8.88
CA GLN A 350 35.48 -12.19 -8.41
C GLN A 350 34.51 -11.39 -7.51
N ASN A 351 33.49 -12.05 -6.98
CA ASN A 351 32.54 -11.42 -6.06
C ASN A 351 33.18 -11.12 -4.70
N VAL A 352 33.16 -9.84 -4.28
CA VAL A 352 33.70 -9.41 -2.97
C VAL A 352 32.65 -9.55 -1.85
N MET A 353 31.39 -9.82 -2.18
CA MET A 353 30.33 -9.98 -1.19
C MET A 353 30.23 -11.43 -0.72
N GLN A 354 30.01 -11.61 0.58
CA GLN A 354 29.65 -12.89 1.15
C GLN A 354 28.12 -13.04 1.10
N GLY A 355 27.64 -14.15 0.52
CA GLY A 355 26.21 -14.45 0.40
C GLY A 355 25.58 -14.06 -0.94
N ASN A 356 24.31 -13.69 -0.92
CA ASN A 356 23.45 -13.65 -2.10
C ASN A 356 23.64 -12.42 -3.01
N MET A 357 24.48 -11.47 -2.63
CA MET A 357 24.72 -10.24 -3.41
C MET A 357 25.97 -10.34 -4.25
N PHE A 358 25.97 -9.67 -5.41
CA PHE A 358 27.14 -9.57 -6.29
C PHE A 358 27.69 -8.14 -6.31
N LYS A 359 28.98 -7.97 -5.99
CA LYS A 359 29.73 -6.72 -6.10
C LYS A 359 31.19 -7.01 -6.48
N MET A 360 31.78 -6.15 -7.32
CA MET A 360 33.20 -6.15 -7.68
C MET A 360 33.79 -4.75 -7.45
N GLU A 361 35.04 -4.65 -7.04
CA GLU A 361 35.72 -3.36 -6.87
C GLU A 361 36.06 -2.69 -8.21
N HIS A 362 36.53 -3.46 -9.20
CA HIS A 362 36.81 -2.97 -10.54
C HIS A 362 36.06 -3.76 -11.59
N ASP A 363 34.78 -3.38 -11.80
CA ASP A 363 33.89 -4.06 -12.75
C ASP A 363 34.22 -3.64 -14.19
N PRO A 364 34.79 -4.55 -15.02
CA PRO A 364 35.20 -4.24 -16.40
C PRO A 364 34.03 -3.94 -17.32
N ARG A 365 32.81 -4.28 -16.90
CA ARG A 365 31.57 -4.04 -17.65
C ARG A 365 31.14 -2.57 -17.63
N VAL A 366 31.69 -1.77 -16.70
CA VAL A 366 31.31 -0.37 -16.47
C VAL A 366 32.05 0.55 -17.44
N THR A 367 31.32 1.39 -18.17
CA THR A 367 31.90 2.39 -19.08
C THR A 367 32.61 3.51 -18.31
N LYS A 368 33.42 4.37 -18.98
CA LYS A 368 34.10 5.49 -18.30
C LYS A 368 33.09 6.51 -17.77
N VAL A 369 32.09 6.91 -18.58
CA VAL A 369 30.98 7.77 -18.15
C VAL A 369 30.13 7.04 -17.10
N GLY A 370 29.92 5.73 -17.29
CA GLY A 370 29.23 4.86 -16.35
C GLY A 370 29.86 4.87 -14.96
N ARG A 371 31.19 4.87 -14.85
CA ARG A 371 31.92 4.98 -13.59
C ARG A 371 31.67 6.33 -12.90
N PHE A 372 31.65 7.42 -13.67
CA PHE A 372 31.35 8.73 -13.13
C PHE A 372 29.90 8.81 -12.58
N ILE A 373 28.90 8.34 -13.34
CA ILE A 373 27.50 8.42 -12.91
C ILE A 373 27.21 7.49 -11.72
N ARG A 374 27.87 6.33 -11.62
CA ARG A 374 27.79 5.44 -10.44
C ARG A 374 28.39 6.07 -9.20
N ARG A 375 29.59 6.66 -9.35
CA ARG A 375 30.28 7.34 -8.25
C ARG A 375 29.51 8.54 -7.71
N THR A 376 28.70 9.18 -8.54
CA THR A 376 27.83 10.31 -8.16
C THR A 376 26.40 9.90 -7.88
N SER A 377 26.06 8.61 -7.99
CA SER A 377 24.71 8.05 -7.89
C SER A 377 23.69 8.69 -8.88
N ILE A 378 24.16 9.34 -9.93
CA ILE A 378 23.33 9.90 -11.01
C ILE A 378 22.58 8.79 -11.76
N ASP A 379 23.18 7.59 -11.86
CA ASP A 379 22.55 6.43 -12.48
C ASP A 379 21.24 6.01 -11.78
N GLU A 380 21.03 6.37 -10.53
CA GLU A 380 19.85 6.03 -9.74
C GLU A 380 18.72 7.06 -9.80
N LEU A 381 18.97 8.25 -10.38
CA LEU A 381 17.97 9.33 -10.46
C LEU A 381 16.63 8.90 -11.11
N PRO A 382 16.60 8.03 -12.16
CA PRO A 382 15.32 7.56 -12.71
C PRO A 382 14.44 6.80 -11.72
N GLN A 383 14.98 6.33 -10.58
CA GLN A 383 14.20 5.63 -9.56
C GLN A 383 13.18 6.56 -8.87
N PHE A 384 13.34 7.88 -8.92
CA PHE A 384 12.29 8.80 -8.47
C PHE A 384 10.97 8.58 -9.22
N PHE A 385 11.02 8.12 -10.47
CA PHE A 385 9.83 7.71 -11.20
C PHE A 385 9.19 6.45 -10.61
N ASN A 386 10.00 5.48 -10.14
CA ASN A 386 9.47 4.31 -9.41
C ASN A 386 8.79 4.70 -8.11
N VAL A 387 9.34 5.70 -7.38
CA VAL A 387 8.71 6.23 -6.15
C VAL A 387 7.38 6.91 -6.47
N LEU A 388 7.35 7.77 -7.48
CA LEU A 388 6.13 8.47 -7.90
C LEU A 388 5.04 7.47 -8.29
N LYS A 389 5.39 6.44 -9.05
CA LYS A 389 4.50 5.35 -9.45
C LYS A 389 4.02 4.49 -8.28
N GLY A 390 4.75 4.47 -7.14
CA GLY A 390 4.42 3.71 -5.94
C GLY A 390 5.01 2.31 -5.88
N ASP A 391 5.87 1.92 -6.82
CA ASP A 391 6.64 0.66 -6.77
C ASP A 391 7.72 0.72 -5.68
N MET A 392 8.24 1.92 -5.38
CA MET A 392 9.26 2.20 -4.37
C MET A 392 8.83 3.33 -3.42
N SER A 393 9.62 3.55 -2.39
CA SER A 393 9.61 4.69 -1.47
C SER A 393 10.93 5.46 -1.58
N LEU A 394 11.02 6.67 -1.05
CA LEU A 394 12.30 7.37 -0.89
C LEU A 394 13.21 6.59 0.05
N VAL A 395 12.67 6.15 1.19
CA VAL A 395 13.39 5.38 2.20
C VAL A 395 12.77 3.99 2.36
N GLY A 396 13.59 2.96 2.32
CA GLY A 396 13.16 1.58 2.47
C GLY A 396 14.33 0.59 2.35
N THR A 397 14.02 -0.70 2.30
CA THR A 397 15.01 -1.74 2.08
C THR A 397 15.46 -1.78 0.62
N ARG A 398 16.67 -2.30 0.34
CA ARG A 398 17.12 -2.46 -1.03
C ARG A 398 16.35 -3.57 -1.73
N PRO A 399 15.77 -3.33 -2.94
CA PRO A 399 15.07 -4.37 -3.68
C PRO A 399 16.07 -5.41 -4.22
N PRO A 400 15.91 -6.70 -3.86
CA PRO A 400 16.75 -7.76 -4.39
C PRO A 400 16.48 -8.01 -5.87
N THR A 401 17.46 -8.60 -6.57
CA THR A 401 17.24 -9.18 -7.89
C THR A 401 16.37 -10.45 -7.76
N VAL A 402 15.84 -10.92 -8.88
CA VAL A 402 15.08 -12.18 -8.89
C VAL A 402 15.94 -13.37 -8.46
N ASP A 403 17.23 -13.36 -8.85
CA ASP A 403 18.15 -14.45 -8.51
C ASP A 403 18.59 -14.39 -7.05
N GLU A 404 18.81 -13.20 -6.48
CA GLU A 404 19.02 -13.02 -5.04
C GLU A 404 17.82 -13.54 -4.24
N PHE A 405 16.60 -13.22 -4.67
CA PHE A 405 15.39 -13.63 -3.98
C PHE A 405 15.14 -15.14 -3.97
N LYS A 406 15.52 -15.83 -5.05
CA LYS A 406 15.41 -17.31 -5.11
C LYS A 406 16.27 -18.02 -4.07
N GLN A 407 17.32 -17.34 -3.57
CA GLN A 407 18.25 -17.87 -2.58
C GLN A 407 17.90 -17.42 -1.14
N TYR A 408 16.77 -16.68 -0.97
CA TYR A 408 16.35 -16.19 0.34
C TYR A 408 15.86 -17.35 1.22
N GLN A 409 16.34 -17.34 2.46
CA GLN A 409 15.77 -18.10 3.57
C GLN A 409 14.55 -17.34 4.13
N ASP A 410 13.82 -17.95 5.05
CA ASP A 410 12.55 -17.39 5.56
C ASP A 410 12.72 -16.02 6.20
N HIS A 411 13.69 -15.86 7.09
CA HIS A 411 13.97 -14.59 7.76
C HIS A 411 14.42 -13.48 6.78
N HIS A 412 15.02 -13.83 5.63
CA HIS A 412 15.36 -12.85 4.59
C HIS A 412 14.10 -12.26 3.93
N LYS A 413 13.02 -13.06 3.81
CA LYS A 413 11.77 -12.61 3.18
C LYS A 413 11.15 -11.44 3.93
N ARG A 414 11.34 -11.36 5.24
CA ARG A 414 10.84 -10.26 6.07
C ARG A 414 11.32 -8.87 5.63
N ARG A 415 12.50 -8.77 4.97
CA ARG A 415 12.99 -7.52 4.37
C ARG A 415 12.02 -6.92 3.34
N LEU A 416 11.13 -7.74 2.78
CA LEU A 416 10.14 -7.36 1.78
C LEU A 416 8.81 -6.92 2.38
N SER A 417 8.65 -6.90 3.71
CA SER A 417 7.41 -6.47 4.38
C SER A 417 7.16 -4.96 4.30
N MET A 418 8.15 -4.17 3.87
CA MET A 418 8.02 -2.76 3.52
C MET A 418 8.39 -2.49 2.07
N LYS A 419 7.91 -1.35 1.51
CA LYS A 419 8.30 -0.93 0.17
C LYS A 419 9.81 -0.72 0.08
N PRO A 420 10.45 -1.17 -1.00
CA PRO A 420 11.86 -0.89 -1.22
C PRO A 420 12.10 0.61 -1.40
N GLY A 421 13.28 1.08 -0.96
CA GLY A 421 13.67 2.48 -1.01
C GLY A 421 14.73 2.77 -2.07
N ILE A 422 14.85 4.05 -2.45
CA ILE A 422 16.05 4.58 -3.14
C ILE A 422 17.22 4.55 -2.17
N THR A 423 16.98 4.92 -0.92
CA THR A 423 17.94 4.84 0.19
C THR A 423 17.37 4.04 1.35
N GLY A 424 18.23 3.61 2.27
CA GLY A 424 17.84 2.82 3.42
C GLY A 424 18.87 2.85 4.54
N LEU A 425 18.54 2.28 5.69
CA LEU A 425 19.40 2.34 6.88
C LEU A 425 20.77 1.75 6.61
N TRP A 426 20.88 0.57 5.99
CA TRP A 426 22.17 -0.04 5.68
C TRP A 426 23.01 0.80 4.71
N GLN A 427 22.37 1.46 3.74
CA GLN A 427 23.03 2.30 2.74
C GLN A 427 23.69 3.54 3.37
N VAL A 428 23.13 4.07 4.45
CA VAL A 428 23.70 5.22 5.17
C VAL A 428 24.58 4.82 6.35
N SER A 429 24.61 3.51 6.74
CA SER A 429 25.39 3.01 7.88
C SER A 429 26.75 2.41 7.53
N GLY A 430 27.04 2.27 6.22
CA GLY A 430 28.34 1.70 5.81
C GLY A 430 28.44 1.27 4.36
N ARG A 431 27.31 1.32 3.63
CA ARG A 431 27.21 1.04 2.18
C ARG A 431 28.23 0.02 1.64
N SER A 432 29.43 0.49 1.26
CA SER A 432 30.46 -0.33 0.61
C SER A 432 31.34 -1.12 1.58
N SER A 433 31.40 -0.78 2.85
CA SER A 433 32.22 -1.47 3.86
C SER A 433 31.53 -2.72 4.44
N ILE A 434 30.21 -2.87 4.24
CA ILE A 434 29.46 -4.03 4.71
C ILE A 434 29.45 -5.09 3.60
N THR A 435 30.21 -6.15 3.78
CA THR A 435 30.32 -7.27 2.85
C THR A 435 29.50 -8.50 3.25
N ASP A 436 29.12 -8.59 4.53
CA ASP A 436 28.28 -9.66 5.06
C ASP A 436 26.80 -9.38 4.78
N PHE A 437 26.15 -10.31 4.06
CA PHE A 437 24.73 -10.20 3.72
C PHE A 437 23.82 -10.25 4.96
N GLU A 438 24.16 -11.04 5.97
CA GLU A 438 23.38 -11.13 7.20
C GLU A 438 23.40 -9.82 8.01
N GLN A 439 24.51 -9.08 7.94
CA GLN A 439 24.58 -7.75 8.54
C GLN A 439 23.66 -6.76 7.82
N ILE A 440 23.57 -6.84 6.48
CA ILE A 440 22.61 -6.04 5.70
C ILE A 440 21.19 -6.40 6.08
N VAL A 441 20.87 -7.70 6.20
CA VAL A 441 19.54 -8.17 6.64
C VAL A 441 19.18 -7.59 8.00
N ARG A 442 20.10 -7.67 8.98
CA ARG A 442 19.88 -7.11 10.33
C ARG A 442 19.56 -5.62 10.31
N LEU A 443 20.29 -4.83 9.52
CA LEU A 443 20.04 -3.38 9.40
C LEU A 443 18.70 -3.09 8.72
N ASP A 444 18.33 -3.86 7.71
CA ASP A 444 17.03 -3.73 7.04
C ASP A 444 15.88 -4.10 8.00
N LEU A 445 16.03 -5.18 8.78
CA LEU A 445 15.05 -5.56 9.80
C LEU A 445 14.97 -4.53 10.92
N GLN A 446 16.12 -4.00 11.38
CA GLN A 446 16.14 -2.92 12.37
C GLN A 446 15.38 -1.69 11.88
N TYR A 447 15.48 -1.35 10.58
CA TYR A 447 14.69 -0.27 9.99
C TYR A 447 13.20 -0.60 10.02
N ILE A 448 12.83 -1.82 9.64
CA ILE A 448 11.42 -2.25 9.59
C ILE A 448 10.80 -2.26 10.99
N ASP A 449 11.52 -2.78 11.98
CA ASP A 449 11.02 -2.96 13.34
C ASP A 449 10.87 -1.65 14.11
N ASN A 450 11.80 -0.71 13.88
CA ASN A 450 11.83 0.59 14.56
C ASN A 450 11.38 1.74 13.66
N TRP A 451 10.67 1.44 12.56
CA TRP A 451 10.29 2.44 11.59
C TRP A 451 9.45 3.57 12.20
N SER A 452 9.80 4.78 11.85
CA SER A 452 9.04 5.98 12.14
C SER A 452 9.29 7.03 11.05
N LEU A 453 8.38 7.98 10.88
CA LEU A 453 8.57 9.11 9.96
C LEU A 453 9.85 9.89 10.27
N TRP A 454 10.19 10.02 11.56
CA TRP A 454 11.43 10.68 11.98
C TRP A 454 12.68 9.91 11.57
N MET A 455 12.61 8.58 11.57
CA MET A 455 13.69 7.73 11.07
C MET A 455 13.91 7.93 9.58
N ASP A 456 12.83 8.04 8.79
CA ASP A 456 12.92 8.35 7.36
C ASP A 456 13.59 9.70 7.11
N VAL A 457 13.19 10.74 7.85
CA VAL A 457 13.84 12.07 7.75
C VAL A 457 15.33 12.00 8.10
N LYS A 458 15.71 11.27 9.16
CA LYS A 458 17.13 11.07 9.52
C LYS A 458 17.91 10.36 8.42
N ILE A 459 17.34 9.32 7.81
CA ILE A 459 17.99 8.57 6.73
C ILE A 459 18.14 9.48 5.50
N LEU A 460 17.12 10.25 5.13
CA LEU A 460 17.22 11.20 4.02
C LEU A 460 18.33 12.25 4.25
N CYS A 461 18.39 12.85 5.43
CA CYS A 461 19.46 13.79 5.77
C CYS A 461 20.85 13.15 5.70
N ARG A 462 21.00 11.93 6.24
CA ARG A 462 22.27 11.18 6.14
C ARG A 462 22.62 10.83 4.71
N THR A 463 21.64 10.48 3.87
CA THR A 463 21.84 10.19 2.45
C THR A 463 22.45 11.39 1.74
N LEU A 464 21.93 12.60 1.97
CA LEU A 464 22.51 13.81 1.39
C LEU A 464 23.98 13.97 1.79
N VAL A 465 24.30 13.79 3.09
CA VAL A 465 25.70 13.87 3.59
C VAL A 465 26.58 12.83 2.92
N VAL A 466 26.13 11.58 2.78
CA VAL A 466 26.90 10.49 2.15
C VAL A 466 27.15 10.78 0.66
N VAL A 467 26.14 11.26 -0.07
CA VAL A 467 26.28 11.63 -1.49
C VAL A 467 27.26 12.78 -1.67
N PHE A 468 27.20 13.84 -0.84
CA PHE A 468 28.09 14.97 -0.94
C PHE A 468 29.53 14.66 -0.48
N LYS A 469 29.71 13.82 0.56
CA LYS A 469 31.04 13.42 1.04
C LYS A 469 31.72 12.36 0.17
N LYS A 470 31.02 11.81 -0.86
CA LYS A 470 31.50 10.74 -1.73
C LYS A 470 32.04 9.50 -0.98
N THR A 471 31.61 9.31 0.27
CA THR A 471 32.00 8.16 1.09
C THR A 471 31.27 6.90 0.59
N GLY A 472 32.03 5.92 0.09
CA GLY A 472 31.47 4.61 -0.29
C GLY A 472 30.84 4.52 -1.68
N ALA A 473 31.12 5.45 -2.58
CA ALA A 473 30.76 5.35 -4.00
C ALA A 473 31.99 4.89 -4.80
N GLU A 474 31.95 3.65 -5.26
CA GLU A 474 32.86 3.09 -6.28
C GLU A 474 32.14 2.87 -7.59
#